data_1febe5e3a7576311ce227b3b04947ecc
#
_entry.id   1febe5e3a7576311ce227b3b04947ecc
#
_cell.length_a   1.000
_cell.length_b   1.000
_cell.length_c   1.000
_cell.angle_alpha   90.00
_cell.angle_beta   90.00
_cell.angle_gamma   90.00
#
_symmetry.space_group_name_H-M   'P 1'
#
loop_
_entity.id
_entity.type
_entity.pdbx_description
1 polymer ?
#
loop_
_entity_poly.entity_id
_entity_poly.type
_entity_poly.pdbx_seq_one_letter_code
_entity_poly.pdbx_strand_id
1 'polypeptide(L)'
;MNTYLLRTSLAVLALSLLGGAGAAADLSLERIHADPPLAGRLPRQAEVSPGGQWVSFLRPSQADSEVLELWAQPSDGGEPRKLVAAADLLGGAEQRLSEAEKMALERRRISQRGITGYQWCGSDDRALLFPLSGDLYRVRLTAGGPQAQKLALPPGSPKLEARCSPDGKSLAYVQDGNLFSLPLTDGAKPTPLTRDGSATVSWGLAEFAAAEELARQRGYWWSKDGRSLLALRVDESGVAVKTRAQIFADRTALTEQRYPAAGEANARLAAFVIDASTGAQRELPLPAGCSRSRATRPG
;
A
#
# COMPACT_ATOMS: atom_id res chain seq x y z
N MET A 1 -4.59 30.56 89.99
CA MET A 1 -5.46 30.93 88.81
C MET A 1 -4.53 30.76 87.61
N ASN A 2 -4.91 29.83 86.76
CA ASN A 2 -4.07 29.18 85.79
C ASN A 2 -3.87 29.99 84.51
N THR A 3 -2.62 30.18 84.12
CA THR A 3 -2.21 30.66 82.80
C THR A 3 -1.61 29.50 82.04
N TYR A 4 -2.35 29.03 81.07
CA TYR A 4 -1.84 28.02 80.11
C TYR A 4 -1.01 28.72 79.06
N LEU A 5 0.27 28.39 79.01
CA LEU A 5 1.20 28.74 77.97
C LEU A 5 0.97 27.81 76.78
N LEU A 6 0.43 28.35 75.69
CA LEU A 6 0.36 27.69 74.43
C LEU A 6 1.74 27.76 73.76
N ARG A 7 2.43 26.63 73.63
CA ARG A 7 3.63 26.50 72.83
C ARG A 7 3.18 26.11 71.41
N THR A 8 3.18 27.06 70.50
CA THR A 8 3.04 26.83 69.11
C THR A 8 4.38 26.41 68.49
N SER A 9 4.56 25.13 68.26
CA SER A 9 5.68 24.58 67.43
C SER A 9 5.45 24.89 65.98
N LEU A 10 6.20 25.82 65.42
CA LEU A 10 6.23 26.09 63.98
C LEU A 10 7.07 24.99 63.34
N ALA A 11 6.39 23.98 62.79
CA ALA A 11 7.02 23.02 61.91
C ALA A 11 7.19 23.66 60.52
N VAL A 12 8.39 24.16 60.27
CA VAL A 12 8.78 24.59 58.91
C VAL A 12 8.94 23.34 58.06
N LEU A 13 7.91 23.02 57.26
CA LEU A 13 7.98 22.00 56.24
C LEU A 13 8.77 22.58 55.07
N ALA A 14 10.08 22.31 55.02
CA ALA A 14 10.92 22.58 53.86
C ALA A 14 10.53 21.59 52.76
N LEU A 15 9.58 21.99 51.92
CA LEU A 15 9.25 21.30 50.67
C LEU A 15 10.40 21.58 49.70
N SER A 16 11.43 20.75 49.74
CA SER A 16 12.46 20.71 48.71
C SER A 16 11.81 20.30 47.37
N LEU A 17 11.44 21.31 46.60
CA LEU A 17 11.21 21.20 45.17
C LEU A 17 12.54 20.78 44.54
N LEU A 18 12.81 19.48 44.53
CA LEU A 18 13.70 18.85 43.56
C LEU A 18 13.04 18.95 42.20
N GLY A 19 13.02 20.14 41.64
CA GLY A 19 12.90 20.35 40.23
C GLY A 19 14.12 19.72 39.59
N GLY A 20 14.04 18.43 39.25
CA GLY A 20 14.97 17.86 38.35
C GLY A 20 14.85 18.65 37.04
N ALA A 21 15.73 19.64 36.86
CA ALA A 21 16.01 20.14 35.50
C ALA A 21 16.48 18.91 34.76
N GLY A 22 15.55 18.30 34.00
CA GLY A 22 15.91 17.33 32.99
C GLY A 22 16.90 18.05 32.09
N ALA A 23 18.20 17.76 32.26
CA ALA A 23 19.19 18.22 31.31
C ALA A 23 18.65 17.87 29.93
N ALA A 24 18.36 18.89 29.12
CA ALA A 24 18.06 18.68 27.73
C ALA A 24 19.25 17.89 27.20
N ALA A 25 19.04 16.58 26.97
CA ALA A 25 20.10 15.74 26.42
C ALA A 25 20.45 16.34 25.08
N ASP A 26 21.70 16.73 24.90
CA ASP A 26 22.18 17.21 23.60
C ASP A 26 21.84 16.20 22.56
N LEU A 27 21.16 16.64 21.51
CA LEU A 27 20.70 15.79 20.42
C LEU A 27 21.89 15.44 19.53
N SER A 28 22.55 14.31 19.82
CA SER A 28 23.71 13.87 19.02
C SER A 28 23.27 13.31 17.68
N LEU A 29 24.19 13.28 16.70
CA LEU A 29 23.96 12.67 15.40
C LEU A 29 23.58 11.19 15.53
N GLU A 30 24.22 10.48 16.45
CA GLU A 30 23.93 9.07 16.73
C GLU A 30 22.49 8.90 17.20
N ARG A 31 22.00 9.80 18.09
CA ARG A 31 20.62 9.74 18.58
C ARG A 31 19.60 10.11 17.50
N ILE A 32 19.93 11.05 16.59
CA ILE A 32 19.06 11.42 15.48
C ILE A 32 18.84 10.21 14.54
N HIS A 33 19.89 9.41 14.32
CA HIS A 33 19.88 8.26 13.42
C HIS A 33 19.67 6.90 14.11
N ALA A 34 19.48 6.88 15.43
CA ALA A 34 19.27 5.65 16.19
C ALA A 34 17.86 5.07 16.00
N ASP A 35 17.72 3.75 16.17
CA ASP A 35 16.44 3.07 16.36
C ASP A 35 16.14 2.95 17.88
N PRO A 36 14.93 3.25 18.35
CA PRO A 36 13.79 3.82 17.58
C PRO A 36 14.03 5.28 17.20
N PRO A 37 13.43 5.76 16.09
CA PRO A 37 13.53 7.15 15.66
C PRO A 37 13.01 8.10 16.76
N LEU A 38 13.42 9.37 16.71
CA LEU A 38 13.02 10.38 17.71
C LEU A 38 11.50 10.52 17.87
N ALA A 39 10.77 10.42 16.75
CA ALA A 39 9.30 10.47 16.75
C ALA A 39 8.65 9.16 17.28
N GLY A 40 9.44 8.16 17.62
CA GLY A 40 8.94 6.83 17.97
C GLY A 40 8.43 6.04 16.77
N ARG A 41 7.81 4.91 17.02
CA ARG A 41 7.24 4.02 15.98
C ARG A 41 5.80 4.45 15.67
N LEU A 42 5.65 5.51 14.87
CA LEU A 42 4.34 6.05 14.52
C LEU A 42 3.57 5.10 13.59
N PRO A 43 2.25 4.93 13.82
CA PRO A 43 1.38 4.23 12.89
C PRO A 43 1.33 4.93 11.52
N ARG A 44 1.19 4.14 10.46
CA ARG A 44 1.03 4.61 9.08
C ARG A 44 -0.22 4.02 8.46
N GLN A 45 -0.78 4.69 7.47
CA GLN A 45 -1.95 4.25 6.72
C GLN A 45 -3.08 3.79 7.67
N ALA A 46 -3.46 4.67 8.63
CA ALA A 46 -4.58 4.39 9.49
C ALA A 46 -5.89 4.48 8.71
N GLU A 47 -6.71 3.43 8.77
CA GLU A 47 -7.99 3.32 8.09
C GLU A 47 -9.07 2.81 9.05
N VAL A 48 -10.23 3.46 9.02
CA VAL A 48 -11.42 2.94 9.69
C VAL A 48 -12.02 1.85 8.82
N SER A 49 -12.40 0.72 9.42
CA SER A 49 -13.07 -0.35 8.70
C SER A 49 -14.43 0.11 8.13
N PRO A 50 -14.93 -0.50 7.04
CA PRO A 50 -16.15 -0.06 6.37
C PRO A 50 -17.39 0.03 7.28
N GLY A 51 -17.53 -0.88 8.24
CA GLY A 51 -18.62 -0.88 9.25
C GLY A 51 -18.27 -0.10 10.52
N GLY A 52 -17.07 0.51 10.59
CA GLY A 52 -16.67 1.36 11.70
C GLY A 52 -16.24 0.66 12.99
N GLN A 53 -16.09 -0.67 12.98
CA GLN A 53 -15.77 -1.44 14.20
C GLN A 53 -14.28 -1.44 14.53
N TRP A 54 -13.42 -1.18 13.57
CA TRP A 54 -11.96 -1.27 13.69
C TRP A 54 -11.26 -0.06 13.12
N VAL A 55 -10.14 0.29 13.73
CA VAL A 55 -9.11 1.15 13.14
C VAL A 55 -7.90 0.25 12.85
N SER A 56 -7.61 0.03 11.57
CA SER A 56 -6.42 -0.71 11.13
C SER A 56 -5.28 0.25 10.80
N PHE A 57 -4.05 -0.20 10.94
CA PHE A 57 -2.87 0.59 10.62
C PHE A 57 -1.64 -0.28 10.45
N LEU A 58 -0.63 0.27 9.79
CA LEU A 58 0.71 -0.31 9.74
C LEU A 58 1.54 0.26 10.89
N ARG A 59 2.25 -0.59 11.59
CA ARG A 59 3.13 -0.21 12.69
C ARG A 59 4.51 -0.81 12.50
N PRO A 60 5.61 -0.04 12.69
CA PRO A 60 6.95 -0.59 12.74
C PRO A 60 7.08 -1.68 13.79
N SER A 61 7.75 -2.78 13.45
CA SER A 61 7.98 -3.86 14.40
C SER A 61 8.85 -3.40 15.57
N GLN A 62 8.80 -4.12 16.69
CA GLN A 62 9.66 -3.80 17.84
C GLN A 62 11.12 -4.16 17.59
N ALA A 63 11.38 -5.17 16.75
CA ALA A 63 12.72 -5.63 16.47
C ALA A 63 13.45 -4.76 15.42
N ASP A 64 12.71 -4.18 14.48
CA ASP A 64 13.27 -3.41 13.38
C ASP A 64 12.24 -2.37 12.90
N SER A 65 12.56 -1.07 13.06
CA SER A 65 11.66 0.02 12.69
C SER A 65 11.42 0.14 11.17
N GLU A 66 12.27 -0.48 10.36
CA GLU A 66 12.11 -0.53 8.90
C GLU A 66 11.15 -1.63 8.43
N VAL A 67 10.68 -2.50 9.34
CA VAL A 67 9.74 -3.58 9.01
C VAL A 67 8.34 -3.24 9.52
N LEU A 68 7.39 -3.10 8.62
CA LEU A 68 6.00 -2.81 8.94
C LEU A 68 5.17 -4.09 9.13
N GLU A 69 4.35 -4.07 10.16
CA GLU A 69 3.36 -5.10 10.51
C GLU A 69 1.95 -4.54 10.43
N LEU A 70 0.96 -5.38 10.14
CA LEU A 70 -0.46 -4.99 10.11
C LEU A 70 -1.10 -5.17 11.49
N TRP A 71 -1.72 -4.11 11.98
CA TRP A 71 -2.37 -4.02 13.28
C TRP A 71 -3.81 -3.53 13.15
N ALA A 72 -4.64 -3.83 14.14
CA ALA A 72 -5.94 -3.20 14.29
C ALA A 72 -6.29 -3.00 15.76
N GLN A 73 -7.14 -2.00 16.01
CA GLN A 73 -7.69 -1.65 17.31
C GLN A 73 -9.21 -1.52 17.19
N PRO A 74 -10.01 -1.97 18.17
CA PRO A 74 -11.44 -1.69 18.21
C PRO A 74 -11.68 -0.17 18.25
N SER A 75 -12.68 0.32 17.50
CA SER A 75 -12.96 1.75 17.40
C SER A 75 -13.60 2.34 18.66
N ASP A 76 -14.18 1.50 19.52
CA ASP A 76 -14.77 1.85 20.81
C ASP A 76 -13.76 1.88 21.96
N GLY A 77 -12.47 1.66 21.66
CA GLY A 77 -11.40 1.57 22.64
C GLY A 77 -10.89 0.12 22.79
N GLY A 78 -9.87 -0.06 23.56
CA GLY A 78 -9.22 -1.35 23.76
C GLY A 78 -7.80 -1.36 23.20
N GLU A 79 -7.04 -2.41 23.51
CA GLU A 79 -5.65 -2.50 23.13
C GLU A 79 -5.48 -2.83 21.64
N PRO A 80 -4.53 -2.18 20.95
CA PRO A 80 -4.14 -2.56 19.60
C PRO A 80 -3.61 -3.99 19.58
N ARG A 81 -4.01 -4.76 18.58
CA ARG A 81 -3.50 -6.12 18.37
C ARG A 81 -2.84 -6.27 17.02
N LYS A 82 -1.76 -7.01 16.99
CA LYS A 82 -1.12 -7.41 15.73
C LYS A 82 -2.02 -8.40 15.01
N LEU A 83 -2.30 -8.11 13.75
CA LEU A 83 -3.06 -9.01 12.88
C LEU A 83 -2.12 -10.01 12.21
N VAL A 84 -0.99 -9.53 11.70
CA VAL A 84 0.00 -10.36 11.01
C VAL A 84 1.30 -9.59 10.80
N ALA A 85 2.42 -10.32 10.79
CA ALA A 85 3.71 -9.84 10.33
C ALA A 85 4.16 -10.61 9.08
N ALA A 86 5.01 -10.00 8.26
CA ALA A 86 5.58 -10.65 7.08
C ALA A 86 6.38 -11.91 7.44
N ALA A 87 7.13 -11.88 8.55
CA ALA A 87 7.92 -13.00 9.04
C ALA A 87 7.08 -14.24 9.32
N ASP A 88 5.87 -14.07 9.87
CA ASP A 88 4.94 -15.17 10.17
C ASP A 88 4.50 -15.90 8.89
N LEU A 89 4.40 -15.17 7.76
CA LEU A 89 3.94 -15.70 6.48
C LEU A 89 5.06 -16.26 5.61
N LEU A 90 6.25 -15.69 5.73
CA LEU A 90 7.42 -16.10 4.94
C LEU A 90 8.22 -17.21 5.60
N GLY A 91 7.83 -17.68 6.81
CA GLY A 91 8.53 -18.73 7.54
C GLY A 91 9.98 -18.36 7.86
N GLY A 92 10.26 -17.08 8.08
CA GLY A 92 11.61 -16.56 8.33
C GLY A 92 12.44 -16.31 7.07
N ALA A 93 11.91 -16.58 5.87
CA ALA A 93 12.60 -16.25 4.64
C ALA A 93 12.63 -14.73 4.42
N GLU A 94 13.68 -14.25 3.75
CA GLU A 94 13.80 -12.85 3.37
C GLU A 94 12.74 -12.46 2.35
N GLN A 95 12.17 -11.25 2.52
CA GLN A 95 11.22 -10.69 1.57
C GLN A 95 11.91 -10.41 0.23
N ARG A 96 11.34 -10.92 -0.85
CA ARG A 96 11.81 -10.69 -2.21
C ARG A 96 10.87 -9.75 -2.94
N LEU A 97 11.39 -8.61 -3.36
CA LEU A 97 10.65 -7.65 -4.18
C LEU A 97 11.08 -7.77 -5.64
N SER A 98 10.11 -7.85 -6.53
CA SER A 98 10.34 -7.69 -7.97
C SER A 98 10.71 -6.25 -8.30
N GLU A 99 11.27 -6.01 -9.48
CA GLU A 99 11.59 -4.65 -9.93
C GLU A 99 10.33 -3.76 -10.02
N ALA A 100 9.19 -4.32 -10.43
CA ALA A 100 7.93 -3.59 -10.46
C ALA A 100 7.46 -3.16 -9.06
N GLU A 101 7.60 -4.04 -8.05
CA GLU A 101 7.30 -3.70 -6.66
C GLU A 101 8.26 -2.65 -6.10
N LYS A 102 9.55 -2.76 -6.37
CA LYS A 102 10.55 -1.76 -5.96
C LYS A 102 10.22 -0.39 -6.55
N MET A 103 9.97 -0.31 -7.86
CA MET A 103 9.58 0.93 -8.51
C MET A 103 8.27 1.52 -7.94
N ALA A 104 7.28 0.68 -7.63
CA ALA A 104 6.03 1.14 -7.02
C ALA A 104 6.25 1.69 -5.61
N LEU A 105 7.12 1.10 -4.80
CA LEU A 105 7.50 1.60 -3.49
C LEU A 105 8.31 2.91 -3.59
N GLU A 106 9.26 2.99 -4.52
CA GLU A 106 10.06 4.18 -4.80
C GLU A 106 9.16 5.38 -5.16
N ARG A 107 8.19 5.20 -6.08
CA ARG A 107 7.21 6.22 -6.44
C ARG A 107 6.38 6.70 -5.26
N ARG A 108 6.04 5.80 -4.36
CA ARG A 108 5.31 6.11 -3.12
C ARG A 108 6.21 6.62 -2.00
N ARG A 109 7.52 6.71 -2.23
CA ARG A 109 8.55 7.08 -1.24
C ARG A 109 8.48 6.24 0.03
N ILE A 110 8.30 4.93 -0.16
CA ILE A 110 8.27 3.94 0.93
C ILE A 110 9.61 3.20 0.90
N SER A 111 10.42 3.39 1.94
CA SER A 111 11.67 2.68 2.16
C SER A 111 11.51 1.43 3.03
N GLN A 112 10.41 1.35 3.78
CA GLN A 112 10.15 0.24 4.70
C GLN A 112 9.87 -1.06 3.96
N ARG A 113 10.09 -2.16 4.69
CA ARG A 113 9.85 -3.55 4.29
C ARG A 113 8.64 -4.13 5.03
N GLY A 114 8.37 -5.39 4.81
CA GLY A 114 7.24 -6.09 5.42
C GLY A 114 5.93 -5.78 4.70
N ILE A 115 4.87 -5.54 5.44
CA ILE A 115 3.55 -5.21 4.87
C ILE A 115 3.49 -3.70 4.68
N THR A 116 3.73 -3.24 3.45
CA THR A 116 3.85 -1.81 3.11
C THR A 116 2.56 -1.17 2.60
N GLY A 117 1.47 -1.92 2.58
CA GLY A 117 0.15 -1.43 2.19
C GLY A 117 -0.88 -2.52 2.35
N TYR A 118 -2.12 -2.13 2.61
CA TYR A 118 -3.26 -3.03 2.76
C TYR A 118 -4.55 -2.31 2.37
N GLN A 119 -5.65 -3.03 2.35
CA GLN A 119 -7.00 -2.50 2.19
C GLN A 119 -8.03 -3.41 2.87
N TRP A 120 -9.12 -2.82 3.30
CA TRP A 120 -10.30 -3.58 3.68
C TRP A 120 -10.95 -4.24 2.47
N CYS A 121 -11.48 -5.45 2.66
CA CYS A 121 -12.04 -6.28 1.60
C CYS A 121 -13.53 -6.51 1.85
N GLY A 122 -14.37 -5.78 1.14
CA GLY A 122 -15.82 -5.79 1.33
C GLY A 122 -16.29 -4.74 2.35
N SER A 123 -17.55 -4.86 2.76
CA SER A 123 -18.23 -3.90 3.63
C SER A 123 -18.50 -4.43 5.04
N ASP A 124 -17.98 -5.61 5.40
CA ASP A 124 -18.39 -6.36 6.59
C ASP A 124 -17.33 -6.41 7.72
N ASP A 125 -16.29 -5.58 7.65
CA ASP A 125 -15.21 -5.48 8.65
C ASP A 125 -14.50 -6.82 8.95
N ARG A 126 -14.55 -7.80 8.03
CA ARG A 126 -14.09 -9.16 8.30
C ARG A 126 -12.79 -9.53 7.65
N ALA A 127 -12.36 -8.80 6.65
CA ALA A 127 -11.16 -9.18 5.93
C ALA A 127 -10.34 -7.98 5.44
N LEU A 128 -9.03 -8.16 5.47
CA LEU A 128 -8.05 -7.25 4.85
C LEU A 128 -7.26 -8.01 3.80
N LEU A 129 -6.86 -7.31 2.75
CA LEU A 129 -6.03 -7.81 1.67
C LEU A 129 -4.72 -7.00 1.62
N PHE A 130 -3.60 -7.67 1.38
CA PHE A 130 -2.31 -7.01 1.21
C PHE A 130 -1.38 -7.82 0.30
N PRO A 131 -0.49 -7.16 -0.46
CA PRO A 131 0.58 -7.79 -1.22
C PRO A 131 1.78 -8.08 -0.32
N LEU A 132 2.47 -9.19 -0.59
CA LEU A 132 3.75 -9.53 0.04
C LEU A 132 4.56 -10.44 -0.89
N SER A 133 5.78 -10.01 -1.25
CA SER A 133 6.71 -10.79 -2.11
C SER A 133 6.07 -11.28 -3.41
N GLY A 134 5.33 -10.40 -4.11
CA GLY A 134 4.68 -10.70 -5.39
C GLY A 134 3.39 -11.52 -5.31
N ASP A 135 3.02 -11.98 -4.11
CA ASP A 135 1.79 -12.71 -3.85
C ASP A 135 0.77 -11.86 -3.09
N LEU A 136 -0.46 -12.34 -3.03
CA LEU A 136 -1.55 -11.70 -2.30
C LEU A 136 -1.94 -12.55 -1.09
N TYR A 137 -2.16 -11.87 0.02
CA TYR A 137 -2.57 -12.46 1.29
C TYR A 137 -3.87 -11.82 1.78
N ARG A 138 -4.70 -12.62 2.41
CA ARG A 138 -5.92 -12.16 3.08
C ARG A 138 -5.86 -12.49 4.57
N VAL A 139 -6.14 -11.50 5.43
CA VAL A 139 -6.38 -11.71 6.85
C VAL A 139 -7.87 -11.68 7.09
N ARG A 140 -8.41 -12.71 7.72
CA ARG A 140 -9.78 -12.73 8.22
C ARG A 140 -9.80 -12.47 9.72
N LEU A 141 -10.65 -11.55 10.15
CA LEU A 141 -10.92 -11.32 11.56
C LEU A 141 -12.01 -12.28 12.04
N THR A 142 -11.60 -13.26 12.85
CA THR A 142 -12.51 -14.29 13.39
C THR A 142 -12.61 -14.19 14.91
N ALA A 143 -13.62 -14.84 15.52
CA ALA A 143 -13.74 -14.91 16.96
C ALA A 143 -12.51 -15.56 17.64
N GLY A 144 -11.82 -16.47 16.94
CA GLY A 144 -10.59 -17.11 17.40
C GLY A 144 -9.32 -16.30 17.14
N GLY A 145 -9.44 -15.07 16.63
CA GLY A 145 -8.32 -14.19 16.28
C GLY A 145 -8.12 -14.03 14.77
N PRO A 146 -7.11 -13.24 14.36
CA PRO A 146 -6.79 -13.03 12.96
C PRO A 146 -6.24 -14.30 12.32
N GLN A 147 -6.73 -14.60 11.12
CA GLN A 147 -6.26 -15.74 10.32
C GLN A 147 -5.76 -15.23 8.98
N ALA A 148 -4.43 -15.25 8.79
CA ALA A 148 -3.79 -14.83 7.56
C ALA A 148 -3.50 -16.04 6.67
N GLN A 149 -3.82 -15.93 5.37
CA GLN A 149 -3.54 -16.96 4.39
C GLN A 149 -3.11 -16.35 3.05
N LYS A 150 -2.21 -17.04 2.37
CA LYS A 150 -1.87 -16.75 0.98
C LYS A 150 -3.03 -17.15 0.08
N LEU A 151 -3.39 -16.30 -0.88
CA LEU A 151 -4.38 -16.66 -1.89
C LEU A 151 -3.77 -17.64 -2.91
N ALA A 152 -4.55 -18.65 -3.30
CA ALA A 152 -4.15 -19.65 -4.29
C ALA A 152 -4.22 -19.05 -5.70
N LEU A 153 -3.20 -18.31 -6.08
CA LEU A 153 -3.06 -17.66 -7.38
C LEU A 153 -1.97 -18.33 -8.22
N PRO A 154 -2.04 -18.26 -9.56
CA PRO A 154 -1.00 -18.79 -10.41
C PRO A 154 0.37 -18.22 -10.05
N PRO A 155 1.43 -19.05 -10.04
CA PRO A 155 2.79 -18.57 -9.81
C PRO A 155 3.25 -17.66 -10.95
N GLY A 156 4.40 -17.04 -10.80
CA GLY A 156 5.03 -16.18 -11.80
C GLY A 156 5.08 -14.73 -11.37
N SER A 157 4.78 -13.82 -12.28
CA SER A 157 4.91 -12.38 -12.06
C SER A 157 4.06 -11.86 -10.90
N PRO A 158 4.45 -10.75 -10.28
CA PRO A 158 3.73 -10.12 -9.18
C PRO A 158 2.29 -9.80 -9.53
N LYS A 159 1.40 -9.90 -8.56
CA LYS A 159 0.00 -9.49 -8.64
C LYS A 159 -0.11 -8.05 -8.20
N LEU A 160 -0.26 -7.15 -9.18
CA LEU A 160 -0.26 -5.71 -8.96
C LEU A 160 -1.67 -5.16 -8.79
N GLU A 161 -1.78 -4.05 -8.07
CA GLU A 161 -3.00 -3.26 -7.91
C GLU A 161 -4.25 -4.07 -7.53
N ALA A 162 -4.09 -5.12 -6.74
CA ALA A 162 -5.19 -5.97 -6.31
C ALA A 162 -6.26 -5.18 -5.54
N ARG A 163 -7.55 -5.39 -5.87
CA ARG A 163 -8.70 -4.74 -5.21
C ARG A 163 -9.87 -5.69 -5.08
N CYS A 164 -10.42 -5.77 -3.89
CA CYS A 164 -11.68 -6.47 -3.66
C CYS A 164 -12.86 -5.74 -4.30
N SER A 165 -13.85 -6.49 -4.74
CA SER A 165 -15.16 -5.92 -5.10
C SER A 165 -15.82 -5.27 -3.89
N PRO A 166 -16.76 -4.32 -4.06
CA PRO A 166 -17.42 -3.64 -2.94
C PRO A 166 -18.13 -4.57 -1.97
N ASP A 167 -18.65 -5.71 -2.45
CA ASP A 167 -19.29 -6.74 -1.63
C ASP A 167 -18.30 -7.75 -1.00
N GLY A 168 -16.99 -7.61 -1.27
CA GLY A 168 -15.95 -8.49 -0.74
C GLY A 168 -15.95 -9.92 -1.27
N LYS A 169 -16.75 -10.23 -2.30
CA LYS A 169 -16.88 -11.60 -2.83
C LYS A 169 -15.90 -11.93 -3.94
N SER A 170 -15.33 -10.91 -4.55
CA SER A 170 -14.39 -11.05 -5.66
C SER A 170 -13.18 -10.15 -5.48
N LEU A 171 -12.10 -10.51 -6.15
CA LEU A 171 -10.85 -9.78 -6.23
C LEU A 171 -10.53 -9.53 -7.69
N ALA A 172 -10.09 -8.32 -8.05
CA ALA A 172 -9.42 -8.07 -9.32
C ALA A 172 -7.95 -7.73 -9.08
N TYR A 173 -7.07 -8.12 -9.99
CA TYR A 173 -5.64 -7.83 -9.94
C TYR A 173 -5.04 -7.84 -11.34
N VAL A 174 -3.86 -7.25 -11.49
CA VAL A 174 -3.10 -7.27 -12.74
C VAL A 174 -1.91 -8.20 -12.61
N GLN A 175 -1.73 -9.06 -13.62
CA GLN A 175 -0.56 -9.93 -13.77
C GLN A 175 -0.17 -9.99 -15.24
N ASP A 176 1.12 -9.87 -15.56
CA ASP A 176 1.65 -9.89 -16.94
C ASP A 176 0.92 -8.93 -17.88
N GLY A 177 0.62 -7.72 -17.41
CA GLY A 177 -0.11 -6.70 -18.16
C GLY A 177 -1.58 -6.98 -18.37
N ASN A 178 -2.13 -8.11 -17.87
CA ASN A 178 -3.53 -8.48 -18.01
C ASN A 178 -4.32 -8.35 -16.71
N LEU A 179 -5.58 -7.99 -16.83
CA LEU A 179 -6.53 -7.91 -15.72
C LEU A 179 -7.20 -9.27 -15.51
N PHE A 180 -7.28 -9.68 -14.25
CA PHE A 180 -7.91 -10.93 -13.80
C PHE A 180 -8.98 -10.64 -12.76
N SER A 181 -9.96 -11.52 -12.67
CA SER A 181 -10.95 -11.60 -11.60
C SER A 181 -10.86 -12.95 -10.89
N LEU A 182 -11.00 -12.96 -9.57
CA LEU A 182 -11.00 -14.16 -8.73
C LEU A 182 -12.18 -14.10 -7.76
N PRO A 183 -13.14 -15.03 -7.78
CA PRO A 183 -14.08 -15.21 -6.69
C PRO A 183 -13.34 -15.59 -5.40
N LEU A 184 -13.64 -14.95 -4.27
CA LEU A 184 -12.98 -15.18 -2.98
C LEU A 184 -13.61 -16.35 -2.20
N THR A 185 -14.00 -17.39 -2.91
CA THR A 185 -14.50 -18.68 -2.40
C THR A 185 -13.42 -19.75 -2.50
N ASP A 186 -13.48 -20.75 -1.64
CA ASP A 186 -12.49 -21.83 -1.62
C ASP A 186 -12.51 -22.62 -2.93
N GLY A 187 -11.32 -22.91 -3.45
CA GLY A 187 -11.13 -23.64 -4.70
C GLY A 187 -11.40 -22.85 -5.99
N ALA A 188 -11.82 -21.59 -5.90
CA ALA A 188 -12.03 -20.76 -7.08
C ALA A 188 -10.71 -20.51 -7.83
N LYS A 189 -10.83 -20.41 -9.16
CA LYS A 189 -9.71 -20.09 -10.04
C LYS A 189 -9.87 -18.70 -10.64
N PRO A 190 -8.77 -17.98 -10.86
CA PRO A 190 -8.84 -16.68 -11.50
C PRO A 190 -9.27 -16.81 -12.97
N THR A 191 -10.12 -15.87 -13.38
CA THR A 191 -10.56 -15.71 -14.78
C THR A 191 -9.81 -14.55 -15.40
N PRO A 192 -9.09 -14.74 -16.51
CA PRO A 192 -8.49 -13.63 -17.24
C PRO A 192 -9.59 -12.80 -17.91
N LEU A 193 -9.67 -11.53 -17.58
CA LEU A 193 -10.60 -10.57 -18.17
C LEU A 193 -10.03 -9.94 -19.45
N THR A 194 -8.70 -9.92 -19.59
CA THR A 194 -7.97 -9.45 -20.78
C THR A 194 -6.86 -10.42 -21.14
N ARG A 195 -6.33 -10.36 -22.40
CA ARG A 195 -5.38 -11.35 -22.89
C ARG A 195 -4.29 -10.80 -23.80
N ASP A 196 -4.29 -9.49 -24.10
CA ASP A 196 -3.34 -8.83 -25.01
C ASP A 196 -2.26 -8.03 -24.26
N GLY A 197 -2.11 -8.25 -22.95
CA GLY A 197 -1.02 -7.74 -22.16
C GLY A 197 0.34 -8.16 -22.73
N SER A 198 1.28 -7.24 -22.78
CA SER A 198 2.62 -7.43 -23.35
C SER A 198 3.64 -6.49 -22.70
N ALA A 199 4.85 -6.46 -23.20
CA ALA A 199 5.89 -5.51 -22.75
C ALA A 199 5.52 -4.03 -22.98
N THR A 200 4.53 -3.74 -23.83
CA THR A 200 4.11 -2.38 -24.17
C THR A 200 2.61 -2.15 -24.01
N VAL A 201 1.85 -3.18 -23.70
CA VAL A 201 0.41 -3.08 -23.48
C VAL A 201 0.09 -3.59 -22.09
N SER A 202 -0.61 -2.77 -21.31
CA SER A 202 -1.11 -3.18 -20.00
C SER A 202 -2.57 -2.79 -19.81
N TRP A 203 -3.26 -3.57 -18.97
CA TRP A 203 -4.62 -3.33 -18.55
C TRP A 203 -4.66 -3.08 -17.05
N GLY A 204 -5.42 -2.07 -16.65
CA GLY A 204 -5.68 -1.82 -15.24
C GLY A 204 -4.51 -1.22 -14.45
N LEU A 205 -3.43 -0.82 -15.10
CA LEU A 205 -2.33 -0.04 -14.54
C LEU A 205 -2.38 1.39 -15.06
N ALA A 206 -1.72 2.29 -14.36
CA ALA A 206 -1.49 3.65 -14.82
C ALA A 206 -0.27 3.68 -15.75
N GLU A 207 -0.31 4.55 -16.76
CA GLU A 207 0.85 4.93 -17.53
C GLU A 207 1.78 5.83 -16.71
N PHE A 208 3.01 6.04 -17.20
CA PHE A 208 4.06 6.77 -16.49
C PHE A 208 3.61 8.14 -15.95
N ALA A 209 3.00 8.98 -16.80
CA ALA A 209 2.62 10.34 -16.40
C ALA A 209 1.57 10.35 -15.28
N ALA A 210 0.58 9.47 -15.33
CA ALA A 210 -0.40 9.37 -14.26
C ALA A 210 0.19 8.81 -12.96
N ALA A 211 1.14 7.89 -13.06
CA ALA A 211 1.79 7.32 -11.90
C ALA A 211 2.68 8.34 -11.17
N GLU A 212 3.43 9.16 -11.90
CA GLU A 212 4.37 10.12 -11.34
C GLU A 212 3.70 11.45 -10.96
N GLU A 213 2.84 12.00 -11.84
CA GLU A 213 2.29 13.34 -11.67
C GLU A 213 0.94 13.37 -10.97
N LEU A 214 0.13 12.32 -11.10
CA LEU A 214 -1.22 12.25 -10.54
C LEU A 214 -1.35 11.30 -9.35
N ALA A 215 -0.24 10.72 -8.88
CA ALA A 215 -0.19 9.71 -7.82
C ALA A 215 -1.19 8.55 -8.03
N ARG A 216 -1.51 8.24 -9.31
CA ARG A 216 -2.45 7.19 -9.70
C ARG A 216 -1.67 5.97 -10.18
N GLN A 217 -1.73 4.87 -9.44
CA GLN A 217 -1.05 3.61 -9.83
C GLN A 217 -2.00 2.66 -10.57
N ARG A 218 -3.29 2.72 -10.23
CA ARG A 218 -4.33 1.84 -10.75
C ARG A 218 -5.02 2.44 -11.97
N GLY A 219 -5.36 1.59 -12.93
CA GLY A 219 -6.13 1.92 -14.12
C GLY A 219 -7.45 1.16 -14.22
N TYR A 220 -8.04 0.66 -13.12
CA TYR A 220 -9.36 0.02 -13.14
C TYR A 220 -10.16 0.31 -11.87
N TRP A 221 -11.49 0.20 -11.96
CA TRP A 221 -12.41 0.47 -10.86
C TRP A 221 -13.61 -0.48 -10.93
N TRP A 222 -13.98 -1.04 -9.80
CA TRP A 222 -15.19 -1.84 -9.66
C TRP A 222 -16.45 -0.97 -9.77
N SER A 223 -17.50 -1.49 -10.41
CA SER A 223 -18.86 -0.97 -10.25
C SER A 223 -19.35 -1.20 -8.82
N LYS A 224 -20.29 -0.38 -8.36
CA LYS A 224 -20.82 -0.50 -6.99
C LYS A 224 -21.44 -1.85 -6.67
N ASP A 225 -22.02 -2.50 -7.67
CA ASP A 225 -22.64 -3.83 -7.57
C ASP A 225 -21.65 -5.00 -7.72
N GLY A 226 -20.35 -4.71 -7.96
CA GLY A 226 -19.32 -5.72 -8.12
C GLY A 226 -19.41 -6.56 -9.41
N ARG A 227 -20.28 -6.20 -10.36
CA ARG A 227 -20.50 -6.99 -11.58
C ARG A 227 -19.62 -6.61 -12.74
N SER A 228 -19.12 -5.39 -12.73
CA SER A 228 -18.33 -4.85 -13.84
C SER A 228 -17.10 -4.09 -13.33
N LEU A 229 -16.15 -3.92 -14.23
CA LEU A 229 -14.98 -3.08 -14.04
C LEU A 229 -14.93 -2.05 -15.17
N LEU A 230 -14.70 -0.78 -14.82
CA LEU A 230 -14.11 0.16 -15.75
C LEU A 230 -12.62 -0.12 -15.77
N ALA A 231 -12.01 -0.33 -16.93
CA ALA A 231 -10.58 -0.56 -17.06
C ALA A 231 -9.98 0.27 -18.19
N LEU A 232 -8.77 0.76 -17.97
CA LEU A 232 -7.95 1.40 -18.98
C LEU A 232 -7.02 0.36 -19.61
N ARG A 233 -6.97 0.35 -20.94
CA ARG A 233 -5.91 -0.24 -21.72
C ARG A 233 -4.89 0.83 -22.03
N VAL A 234 -3.65 0.57 -21.66
CA VAL A 234 -2.51 1.45 -21.88
C VAL A 234 -1.62 0.83 -22.95
N ASP A 235 -1.31 1.57 -24.00
CA ASP A 235 -0.39 1.17 -25.07
C ASP A 235 0.79 2.16 -25.11
N GLU A 236 1.94 1.70 -24.65
CA GLU A 236 3.20 2.44 -24.60
C GLU A 236 4.11 2.14 -25.80
N SER A 237 3.64 1.44 -26.83
CA SER A 237 4.46 1.06 -28.00
C SER A 237 5.09 2.26 -28.70
N GLY A 238 4.41 3.40 -28.70
CA GLY A 238 4.91 4.67 -29.26
C GLY A 238 5.76 5.53 -28.32
N VAL A 239 5.91 5.13 -27.05
CA VAL A 239 6.69 5.89 -26.06
C VAL A 239 8.18 5.54 -26.21
N ALA A 240 9.03 6.56 -26.31
CA ALA A 240 10.47 6.37 -26.44
C ALA A 240 11.08 5.68 -25.22
N VAL A 241 12.02 4.78 -25.46
CA VAL A 241 12.85 4.16 -24.42
C VAL A 241 14.02 5.09 -24.10
N LYS A 242 14.20 5.40 -22.83
CA LYS A 242 15.31 6.23 -22.33
C LYS A 242 16.15 5.42 -21.35
N THR A 243 17.45 5.60 -21.43
CA THR A 243 18.40 5.02 -20.47
C THR A 243 18.52 5.94 -19.25
N ARG A 244 18.39 5.38 -18.08
CA ARG A 244 18.57 6.07 -16.80
C ARG A 244 19.70 5.42 -16.01
N ALA A 245 20.59 6.24 -15.43
CA ALA A 245 21.57 5.78 -14.47
C ALA A 245 20.94 5.69 -13.08
N GLN A 246 21.06 4.54 -12.44
CA GLN A 246 20.79 4.36 -11.00
C GLN A 246 22.13 4.36 -10.27
N ILE A 247 22.32 5.31 -9.37
CA ILE A 247 23.55 5.48 -8.60
C ILE A 247 23.34 4.87 -7.23
N PHE A 248 24.08 3.84 -6.91
CA PHE A 248 24.16 3.20 -5.61
C PHE A 248 25.44 3.64 -4.89
N ALA A 249 25.57 3.34 -3.62
CA ALA A 249 26.78 3.68 -2.85
C ALA A 249 28.04 3.00 -3.39
N ASP A 250 27.90 1.82 -3.98
CA ASP A 250 28.99 0.94 -4.43
C ASP A 250 29.08 0.78 -5.95
N ARG A 251 28.05 1.19 -6.71
CA ARG A 251 27.99 0.99 -8.17
C ARG A 251 27.02 1.93 -8.86
N THR A 252 27.13 2.01 -10.17
CA THR A 252 26.12 2.60 -11.06
C THR A 252 25.57 1.51 -11.96
N ALA A 253 24.23 1.42 -12.06
CA ALA A 253 23.54 0.56 -13.01
C ALA A 253 22.78 1.39 -14.03
N LEU A 254 22.75 0.93 -15.28
CA LEU A 254 21.94 1.53 -16.33
C LEU A 254 20.63 0.73 -16.45
N THR A 255 19.52 1.43 -16.47
CA THR A 255 18.18 0.85 -16.68
C THR A 255 17.52 1.53 -17.85
N GLU A 256 16.78 0.76 -18.64
CA GLU A 256 15.95 1.27 -19.71
C GLU A 256 14.49 1.42 -19.22
N GLN A 257 13.91 2.55 -19.56
CA GLN A 257 12.54 2.87 -19.17
C GLN A 257 11.84 3.60 -20.31
N ARG A 258 10.56 3.28 -20.57
CA ARG A 258 9.72 4.10 -21.44
C ARG A 258 9.42 5.41 -20.71
N TYR A 259 9.79 6.52 -21.33
CA TYR A 259 9.66 7.84 -20.72
C TYR A 259 9.15 8.85 -21.74
N PRO A 260 7.96 9.41 -21.56
CA PRO A 260 7.39 10.40 -22.46
C PRO A 260 7.97 11.77 -22.13
N ALA A 261 9.12 12.13 -22.71
CA ALA A 261 9.70 13.46 -22.52
C ALA A 261 8.82 14.55 -23.15
N ALA A 262 9.01 15.78 -22.70
CA ALA A 262 8.25 16.93 -23.21
C ALA A 262 8.39 17.03 -24.74
N GLY A 263 7.26 17.08 -25.45
CA GLY A 263 7.20 17.10 -26.90
C GLY A 263 7.27 15.75 -27.60
N GLU A 264 7.50 14.66 -26.88
CA GLU A 264 7.47 13.28 -27.41
C GLU A 264 6.07 12.64 -27.28
N ALA A 265 5.94 11.42 -27.81
CA ALA A 265 4.70 10.68 -27.76
C ALA A 265 4.42 10.14 -26.35
N ASN A 266 3.19 10.33 -25.89
CA ASN A 266 2.66 9.70 -24.68
C ASN A 266 2.05 8.33 -24.98
N ALA A 267 1.79 7.55 -23.92
CA ALA A 267 0.99 6.34 -23.99
C ALA A 267 -0.40 6.63 -24.59
N ARG A 268 -0.93 5.67 -25.34
CA ARG A 268 -2.31 5.71 -25.85
C ARG A 268 -3.22 5.02 -24.84
N LEU A 269 -4.35 5.66 -24.55
CA LEU A 269 -5.33 5.13 -23.61
C LEU A 269 -6.63 4.78 -24.34
N ALA A 270 -7.22 3.64 -23.97
CA ALA A 270 -8.58 3.28 -24.29
C ALA A 270 -9.31 2.82 -23.01
N ALA A 271 -10.59 3.11 -22.90
CA ALA A 271 -11.40 2.78 -21.72
C ALA A 271 -12.43 1.70 -22.09
N PHE A 272 -12.60 0.74 -21.20
CA PHE A 272 -13.52 -0.38 -21.41
C PHE A 272 -14.37 -0.62 -20.15
N VAL A 273 -15.62 -1.00 -20.36
CA VAL A 273 -16.41 -1.69 -19.34
C VAL A 273 -16.27 -3.18 -19.58
N ILE A 274 -15.89 -3.91 -18.54
CA ILE A 274 -15.61 -5.34 -18.58
C ILE A 274 -16.54 -6.04 -17.60
N ASP A 275 -17.26 -7.07 -18.04
CA ASP A 275 -18.01 -7.96 -17.15
C ASP A 275 -17.03 -8.79 -16.31
N ALA A 276 -17.18 -8.74 -14.99
CA ALA A 276 -16.20 -9.33 -14.04
C ALA A 276 -16.23 -10.87 -14.02
N SER A 277 -17.29 -11.49 -14.53
CA SER A 277 -17.46 -12.94 -14.53
C SER A 277 -17.07 -13.58 -15.87
N THR A 278 -17.38 -12.91 -16.97
CA THR A 278 -17.19 -13.45 -18.33
C THR A 278 -16.01 -12.86 -19.06
N GLY A 279 -15.55 -11.67 -18.65
CA GLY A 279 -14.55 -10.91 -19.38
C GLY A 279 -15.08 -10.23 -20.65
N ALA A 280 -16.39 -10.21 -20.88
CA ALA A 280 -16.98 -9.51 -22.02
C ALA A 280 -16.67 -8.02 -21.93
N GLN A 281 -16.15 -7.44 -23.01
CA GLN A 281 -15.63 -6.09 -23.05
C GLN A 281 -16.47 -5.19 -23.97
N ARG A 282 -16.66 -3.96 -23.54
CA ARG A 282 -17.26 -2.90 -24.36
C ARG A 282 -16.42 -1.63 -24.23
N GLU A 283 -15.86 -1.18 -25.34
CA GLU A 283 -15.09 0.07 -25.38
C GLU A 283 -15.99 1.27 -25.13
N LEU A 284 -15.48 2.23 -24.37
CA LEU A 284 -16.11 3.53 -24.14
C LEU A 284 -15.39 4.59 -24.98
N PRO A 285 -16.11 5.42 -25.74
CA PRO A 285 -15.49 6.52 -26.47
C PRO A 285 -14.89 7.52 -25.45
N LEU A 286 -13.61 7.77 -25.58
CA LEU A 286 -12.96 8.85 -24.84
C LEU A 286 -13.12 10.18 -25.60
N PRO A 287 -13.25 11.33 -24.89
CA PRO A 287 -13.30 12.63 -25.54
C PRO A 287 -12.09 12.87 -26.44
N ALA A 288 -12.30 13.57 -27.55
CA ALA A 288 -11.23 13.92 -28.47
C ALA A 288 -10.15 14.73 -27.72
N GLY A 289 -8.91 14.19 -27.73
CA GLY A 289 -7.77 14.74 -26.98
C GLY A 289 -7.29 13.87 -25.81
N CYS A 290 -8.13 12.99 -25.23
CA CYS A 290 -7.69 12.05 -24.18
C CYS A 290 -6.88 10.88 -24.73
N SER A 291 -7.01 10.55 -26.03
CA SER A 291 -6.32 9.43 -26.69
C SER A 291 -5.23 9.85 -27.68
N ARG A 292 -5.03 11.15 -27.88
CA ARG A 292 -4.05 11.65 -28.86
C ARG A 292 -2.85 12.23 -28.15
N SER A 293 -1.68 11.60 -28.28
CA SER A 293 -0.43 12.35 -28.31
C SER A 293 -0.61 13.43 -29.38
N ARG A 294 -0.44 14.70 -29.02
CA ARG A 294 -0.31 15.76 -30.05
C ARG A 294 0.93 15.42 -30.87
N ALA A 295 0.73 14.75 -32.01
CA ALA A 295 1.72 14.84 -33.05
C ALA A 295 1.88 16.33 -33.37
N THR A 296 3.07 16.85 -33.18
CA THR A 296 3.49 18.19 -33.61
C THR A 296 2.98 18.40 -35.03
N ARG A 297 2.22 19.49 -35.24
CA ARG A 297 2.03 20.02 -36.59
C ARG A 297 3.42 20.34 -37.12
N PRO A 298 3.81 19.86 -38.32
CA PRO A 298 4.95 20.43 -38.99
C PRO A 298 4.62 21.90 -39.30
N GLY A 299 5.48 22.80 -38.81
CA GLY A 299 5.47 24.20 -39.19
C GLY A 299 5.94 24.41 -40.63
#